data_d1877fbf1fd6ca02c66301d669b5df27
#
_entry.id   d1877fbf1fd6ca02c66301d669b5df27
#
_cell.length_a   1.000
_cell.length_b   1.000
_cell.length_c   1.000
_cell.angle_alpha   90.00
_cell.angle_beta   90.00
_cell.angle_gamma   90.00
#
_symmetry.space_group_name_H-M   'P 1'
#
loop_
_entity.id
_entity.type
_entity.pdbx_description
1 polymer ?
#
loop_
_entity_poly.entity_id
_entity_poly.type
_entity_poly.pdbx_seq_one_letter_code
_entity_poly.pdbx_strand_id
1 'polypeptide(L)'
;MALRVFNAAVKEAGWQTRPSPRPNVRQAVLSGRGIAFGEHGPEKRATIVADVQVDRISGRVRVSKIVIATACGRIINPRGLKHQVQGAVLQGVSRSLFEAVKFDRSHVTSLDWQSYPVLRFPDVPDIETVLLDQRDVESSGAGELATVPVAAALSNAIFDATGVRLRQVPFTPDRVKTALA
;
A
#
# COMPACT_ATOMS: atom_id res chain seq x y z
N MET A 1 8.57 -12.68 16.00
CA MET A 1 7.31 -12.52 15.24
C MET A 1 7.46 -11.67 13.98
N ALA A 2 8.14 -10.52 13.99
CA ALA A 2 8.36 -9.67 12.81
C ALA A 2 8.84 -10.45 11.57
N LEU A 3 9.90 -11.24 11.72
CA LEU A 3 10.43 -12.07 10.62
C LEU A 3 9.41 -13.11 10.10
N ARG A 4 8.54 -13.66 10.96
CA ARG A 4 7.48 -14.60 10.53
C ARG A 4 6.44 -13.90 9.64
N VAL A 5 6.01 -12.69 10.01
CA VAL A 5 5.06 -11.88 9.23
C VAL A 5 5.70 -11.47 7.91
N PHE A 6 6.96 -11.02 7.93
CA PHE A 6 7.71 -10.69 6.73
C PHE A 6 7.82 -11.88 5.77
N ASN A 7 8.29 -13.02 6.26
CA ASN A 7 8.46 -14.23 5.46
C ASN A 7 7.14 -14.77 4.90
N ALA A 8 6.03 -14.64 5.64
CA ALA A 8 4.71 -15.05 5.17
C ALA A 8 4.27 -14.21 3.96
N ALA A 9 4.44 -12.89 4.00
CA ALA A 9 4.13 -12.02 2.87
C ALA A 9 5.05 -12.30 1.66
N VAL A 10 6.35 -12.47 1.90
CA VAL A 10 7.35 -12.80 0.88
C VAL A 10 7.01 -14.11 0.17
N LYS A 11 6.65 -15.15 0.94
CA LYS A 11 6.28 -16.47 0.39
C LYS A 11 5.01 -16.39 -0.43
N GLU A 12 3.95 -15.79 0.11
CA GLU A 12 2.64 -15.67 -0.56
C GLU A 12 2.72 -14.84 -1.84
N ALA A 13 3.48 -13.75 -1.80
CA ALA A 13 3.69 -12.90 -2.98
C ALA A 13 4.61 -13.52 -4.04
N GLY A 14 5.26 -14.64 -3.77
CA GLY A 14 6.29 -15.20 -4.66
C GLY A 14 7.42 -14.18 -4.89
N TRP A 15 7.90 -13.54 -3.81
CA TRP A 15 8.96 -12.53 -3.91
C TRP A 15 10.26 -13.11 -4.43
N GLN A 16 10.84 -12.45 -5.42
CA GLN A 16 12.15 -12.80 -5.95
C GLN A 16 13.14 -11.68 -5.66
N THR A 17 14.25 -12.03 -5.00
CA THR A 17 15.36 -11.09 -4.80
C THR A 17 16.04 -10.81 -6.14
N ARG A 18 16.09 -9.54 -6.52
CA ARG A 18 16.68 -9.07 -7.77
C ARG A 18 17.13 -7.61 -7.64
N PRO A 19 17.99 -7.12 -8.55
CA PRO A 19 18.30 -5.69 -8.60
C PRO A 19 17.06 -4.82 -8.78
N SER A 20 17.02 -3.68 -8.10
CA SER A 20 15.97 -2.64 -8.19
C SER A 20 16.67 -1.27 -8.15
N PRO A 21 16.23 -0.28 -8.95
CA PRO A 21 15.07 -0.31 -9.86
C PRO A 21 15.32 -1.10 -11.15
N ARG A 22 14.24 -1.43 -11.87
CA ARG A 22 14.31 -2.07 -13.20
C ARG A 22 13.42 -1.32 -14.21
N PRO A 23 13.69 -0.04 -14.48
CA PRO A 23 12.90 0.73 -15.42
C PRO A 23 13.05 0.17 -16.84
N ASN A 24 11.94 -0.23 -17.46
CA ASN A 24 11.94 -0.57 -18.89
C ASN A 24 11.52 0.68 -19.69
N VAL A 25 12.46 1.55 -19.95
CA VAL A 25 12.22 2.85 -20.60
C VAL A 25 11.59 2.77 -22.00
N ARG A 26 11.51 1.59 -22.59
CA ARG A 26 10.86 1.38 -23.90
C ARG A 26 9.35 1.18 -23.80
N GLN A 27 8.82 0.91 -22.59
CA GLN A 27 7.40 0.68 -22.37
C GLN A 27 6.70 1.97 -21.93
N ALA A 28 5.47 2.17 -22.41
CA ALA A 28 4.61 3.28 -21.97
C ALA A 28 4.11 3.07 -20.53
N VAL A 29 3.85 1.81 -20.16
CA VAL A 29 3.43 1.41 -18.82
C VAL A 29 4.55 0.61 -18.16
N LEU A 30 5.06 1.10 -17.05
CA LEU A 30 6.11 0.49 -16.26
C LEU A 30 5.50 -0.33 -15.13
N SER A 31 6.03 -1.52 -14.88
CA SER A 31 5.60 -2.37 -13.76
C SER A 31 6.68 -2.43 -12.69
N GLY A 32 6.27 -2.39 -11.43
CA GLY A 32 7.17 -2.50 -10.30
C GLY A 32 6.53 -3.18 -9.11
N ARG A 33 7.37 -3.70 -8.24
CA ARG A 33 6.99 -4.40 -7.02
C ARG A 33 7.73 -3.83 -5.82
N GLY A 34 7.00 -3.52 -4.75
CA GLY A 34 7.56 -2.96 -3.53
C GLY A 34 7.12 -3.73 -2.31
N ILE A 35 7.98 -3.76 -1.30
CA ILE A 35 7.71 -4.38 -0.01
C ILE A 35 7.92 -3.35 1.09
N ALA A 36 7.07 -3.42 2.13
CA ALA A 36 7.25 -2.67 3.37
C ALA A 36 6.73 -3.44 4.57
N PHE A 37 7.38 -3.22 5.70
CA PHE A 37 6.99 -3.73 7.01
C PHE A 37 6.56 -2.57 7.89
N GLY A 38 5.57 -2.80 8.76
CA GLY A 38 5.11 -1.83 9.74
C GLY A 38 4.69 -2.49 11.05
N GLU A 39 4.82 -1.74 12.13
CA GLU A 39 4.37 -2.11 13.48
C GLU A 39 3.43 -1.03 14.01
N HIS A 40 2.44 -1.47 14.79
CA HIS A 40 1.54 -0.58 15.52
C HIS A 40 1.39 -1.10 16.96
N GLY A 41 2.34 -0.74 17.81
CA GLY A 41 2.50 -1.30 19.15
C GLY A 41 3.17 -2.68 19.15
N PRO A 42 3.41 -3.27 20.32
CA PRO A 42 4.31 -4.43 20.48
C PRO A 42 3.79 -5.72 19.85
N GLU A 43 2.47 -5.87 19.71
CA GLU A 43 1.83 -7.12 19.28
C GLU A 43 1.34 -7.09 17.82
N LYS A 44 1.34 -5.92 17.18
CA LYS A 44 0.70 -5.71 15.88
C LYS A 44 1.72 -5.45 14.79
N ARG A 45 1.78 -6.36 13.80
CA ARG A 45 2.74 -6.31 12.70
C ARG A 45 2.10 -6.64 11.38
N ALA A 46 2.46 -5.90 10.35
CA ALA A 46 2.04 -6.16 8.98
C ALA A 46 3.21 -6.03 8.01
N THR A 47 3.21 -6.87 6.98
CA THR A 47 4.08 -6.75 5.82
C THR A 47 3.22 -6.71 4.58
N ILE A 48 3.48 -5.75 3.71
CA ILE A 48 2.80 -5.61 2.43
C ILE A 48 3.80 -5.80 1.30
N VAL A 49 3.40 -6.58 0.30
CA VAL A 49 3.98 -6.58 -1.04
C VAL A 49 2.95 -5.98 -1.99
N ALA A 50 3.32 -4.94 -2.71
CA ALA A 50 2.45 -4.25 -3.67
C ALA A 50 3.00 -4.34 -5.08
N ASP A 51 2.15 -4.68 -6.04
CA ASP A 51 2.42 -4.62 -7.48
C ASP A 51 1.73 -3.39 -8.07
N VAL A 52 2.49 -2.58 -8.79
CA VAL A 52 1.99 -1.36 -9.42
C VAL A 52 2.29 -1.30 -10.91
N GLN A 53 1.46 -0.54 -11.61
CA GLN A 53 1.68 -0.10 -12.98
C GLN A 53 1.73 1.43 -12.99
N VAL A 54 2.74 2.00 -13.64
CA VAL A 54 2.94 3.45 -13.77
C VAL A 54 2.89 3.81 -15.24
N ASP A 55 1.89 4.58 -15.64
CA ASP A 55 1.80 5.13 -16.99
C ASP A 55 2.71 6.37 -17.08
N ARG A 56 3.72 6.30 -17.93
CA ARG A 56 4.74 7.35 -18.06
C ARG A 56 4.19 8.65 -18.66
N ILE A 57 3.15 8.57 -19.49
CA ILE A 57 2.61 9.73 -20.19
C ILE A 57 1.70 10.52 -19.27
N SER A 58 0.77 9.81 -18.62
CA SER A 58 -0.21 10.43 -17.71
C SER A 58 0.30 10.61 -16.28
N GLY A 59 1.30 9.84 -15.85
CA GLY A 59 1.74 9.76 -14.45
C GLY A 59 0.81 8.94 -13.57
N ARG A 60 -0.23 8.30 -14.13
CA ARG A 60 -1.19 7.51 -13.35
C ARG A 60 -0.52 6.26 -12.79
N VAL A 61 -0.72 6.05 -11.50
CA VAL A 61 -0.32 4.82 -10.80
C VAL A 61 -1.56 3.98 -10.57
N ARG A 62 -1.50 2.71 -11.00
CA ARG A 62 -2.51 1.69 -10.69
C ARG A 62 -1.88 0.62 -9.80
N VAL A 63 -2.50 0.33 -8.68
CA VAL A 63 -2.17 -0.84 -7.86
C VAL A 63 -2.93 -2.03 -8.42
N SER A 64 -2.22 -3.04 -8.91
CA SER A 64 -2.85 -4.23 -9.49
C SER A 64 -3.09 -5.32 -8.45
N LYS A 65 -2.14 -5.50 -7.53
CA LYS A 65 -2.22 -6.54 -6.50
C LYS A 65 -1.55 -6.09 -5.21
N ILE A 66 -2.11 -6.52 -4.10
CA ILE A 66 -1.49 -6.41 -2.78
C ILE A 66 -1.55 -7.77 -2.08
N VAL A 67 -0.41 -8.21 -1.57
CA VAL A 67 -0.33 -9.32 -0.62
C VAL A 67 0.01 -8.74 0.74
N ILE A 68 -0.81 -9.02 1.75
CA ILE A 68 -0.57 -8.57 3.11
C ILE A 68 -0.55 -9.75 4.07
N ALA A 69 0.52 -9.86 4.86
CA ALA A 69 0.59 -10.73 6.02
C ALA A 69 0.51 -9.91 7.30
N THR A 70 -0.27 -10.37 8.28
CA THR A 70 -0.48 -9.64 9.53
C THR A 70 -0.57 -10.57 10.73
N ALA A 71 -0.14 -10.07 11.90
CA ALA A 71 -0.27 -10.67 13.20
C ALA A 71 -0.74 -9.61 14.21
N CYS A 72 -1.73 -9.95 15.05
CA CYS A 72 -2.30 -9.08 16.07
C CYS A 72 -2.75 -9.86 17.32
N GLY A 73 -1.98 -10.87 17.72
CA GLY A 73 -2.32 -11.79 18.79
C GLY A 73 -3.23 -12.92 18.33
N ARG A 74 -4.00 -13.47 19.29
CA ARG A 74 -4.99 -14.53 19.03
C ARG A 74 -6.11 -14.03 18.15
N ILE A 75 -6.42 -14.78 17.10
CA ILE A 75 -7.50 -14.45 16.17
C ILE A 75 -8.83 -15.02 16.69
N ILE A 76 -9.75 -14.13 17.06
CA ILE A 76 -11.07 -14.52 17.56
C ILE A 76 -12.06 -14.72 16.40
N ASN A 77 -12.04 -13.80 15.42
CA ASN A 77 -12.92 -13.85 14.25
C ASN A 77 -12.08 -13.69 12.96
N PRO A 78 -11.65 -14.79 12.33
CA PRO A 78 -10.80 -14.73 11.13
C PRO A 78 -11.46 -13.99 9.95
N ARG A 79 -12.76 -14.18 9.75
CA ARG A 79 -13.49 -13.51 8.66
C ARG A 79 -13.58 -12.02 8.90
N GLY A 80 -13.93 -11.59 10.10
CA GLY A 80 -13.98 -10.18 10.47
C GLY A 80 -12.61 -9.52 10.37
N LEU A 81 -11.55 -10.19 10.85
CA LEU A 81 -10.18 -9.70 10.75
C LEU A 81 -9.73 -9.56 9.28
N LYS A 82 -10.05 -10.52 8.42
CA LYS A 82 -9.74 -10.44 6.99
C LYS A 82 -10.38 -9.19 6.35
N HIS A 83 -11.66 -8.94 6.59
CA HIS A 83 -12.36 -7.77 6.06
C HIS A 83 -11.79 -6.46 6.61
N GLN A 84 -11.45 -6.43 7.92
CA GLN A 84 -10.80 -5.27 8.52
C GLN A 84 -9.46 -4.95 7.86
N VAL A 85 -8.62 -5.96 7.65
CA VAL A 85 -7.32 -5.82 6.99
C VAL A 85 -7.46 -5.33 5.55
N GLN A 86 -8.39 -5.92 4.78
CA GLN A 86 -8.67 -5.49 3.41
C GLN A 86 -9.15 -4.04 3.35
N GLY A 87 -10.10 -3.66 4.21
CA GLY A 87 -10.61 -2.28 4.29
C GLY A 87 -9.51 -1.27 4.65
N ALA A 88 -8.64 -1.61 5.61
CA ALA A 88 -7.51 -0.77 5.99
C ALA A 88 -6.49 -0.61 4.86
N VAL A 89 -6.21 -1.68 4.10
CA VAL A 89 -5.36 -1.61 2.89
C VAL A 89 -5.97 -0.66 1.86
N LEU A 90 -7.27 -0.78 1.56
CA LEU A 90 -7.96 0.10 0.60
C LEU A 90 -7.92 1.56 1.03
N GLN A 91 -8.13 1.86 2.30
CA GLN A 91 -7.95 3.22 2.84
C GLN A 91 -6.51 3.71 2.66
N GLY A 92 -5.51 2.86 2.94
CA GLY A 92 -4.11 3.20 2.75
C GLY A 92 -3.77 3.50 1.29
N VAL A 93 -4.30 2.71 0.34
CA VAL A 93 -4.15 2.95 -1.11
C VAL A 93 -4.81 4.26 -1.50
N SER A 94 -6.05 4.50 -1.05
CA SER A 94 -6.80 5.72 -1.33
C SER A 94 -6.03 6.96 -0.88
N ARG A 95 -5.58 7.00 0.38
CA ARG A 95 -4.76 8.08 0.93
C ARG A 95 -3.44 8.27 0.20
N SER A 96 -2.82 7.17 -0.22
CA SER A 96 -1.52 7.23 -0.90
C SER A 96 -1.58 7.75 -2.33
N LEU A 97 -2.72 7.59 -3.03
CA LEU A 97 -2.85 7.93 -4.45
C LEU A 97 -3.73 9.15 -4.74
N PHE A 98 -4.76 9.40 -3.90
CA PHE A 98 -5.82 10.35 -4.25
C PHE A 98 -6.05 11.44 -3.20
N GLU A 99 -6.07 11.09 -1.91
CA GLU A 99 -6.62 11.92 -0.87
C GLU A 99 -5.66 13.01 -0.39
N ALA A 100 -6.09 14.26 -0.49
CA ALA A 100 -5.40 15.40 0.10
C ALA A 100 -6.39 16.45 0.53
N VAL A 101 -6.37 16.84 1.81
CA VAL A 101 -7.09 18.03 2.26
C VAL A 101 -6.43 19.25 1.66
N LYS A 102 -7.21 20.07 0.97
CA LYS A 102 -6.78 21.37 0.43
C LYS A 102 -7.34 22.47 1.30
N PHE A 103 -6.54 23.48 1.55
CA PHE A 103 -6.93 24.62 2.36
C PHE A 103 -6.22 25.90 1.87
N ASP A 104 -6.83 27.03 2.09
CA ASP A 104 -6.22 28.35 1.96
C ASP A 104 -5.83 28.92 3.34
N ARG A 105 -5.67 30.21 3.44
CA ARG A 105 -5.27 30.87 4.70
C ARG A 105 -6.34 30.83 5.80
N SER A 106 -7.59 30.58 5.47
CA SER A 106 -8.74 30.76 6.38
C SER A 106 -9.61 29.51 6.54
N HIS A 107 -9.66 28.62 5.54
CA HIS A 107 -10.58 27.48 5.58
C HIS A 107 -10.14 26.31 4.68
N VAL A 108 -10.78 25.15 4.87
CA VAL A 108 -10.63 23.99 3.99
C VAL A 108 -11.37 24.26 2.67
N THR A 109 -10.75 23.97 1.54
CA THR A 109 -11.28 24.17 0.19
C THR A 109 -11.73 22.88 -0.50
N SER A 110 -11.33 21.71 0.01
CA SER A 110 -11.81 20.40 -0.46
C SER A 110 -13.09 20.02 0.28
N LEU A 111 -14.25 20.49 -0.21
CA LEU A 111 -15.54 20.42 0.50
C LEU A 111 -16.48 19.34 -0.03
N ASP A 112 -16.14 18.67 -1.12
CA ASP A 112 -16.97 17.66 -1.77
C ASP A 112 -16.12 16.50 -2.34
N TRP A 113 -16.81 15.45 -2.82
CA TRP A 113 -16.16 14.26 -3.39
C TRP A 113 -15.45 14.51 -4.73
N GLN A 114 -15.64 15.66 -5.35
CA GLN A 114 -14.94 16.06 -6.57
C GLN A 114 -13.58 16.70 -6.22
N SER A 115 -13.55 17.54 -5.21
CA SER A 115 -12.35 18.22 -4.71
C SER A 115 -11.54 17.36 -3.73
N TYR A 116 -12.16 16.33 -3.12
CA TYR A 116 -11.52 15.31 -2.27
C TYR A 116 -11.77 13.91 -2.85
N PRO A 117 -11.06 13.53 -3.91
CA PRO A 117 -11.27 12.24 -4.55
C PRO A 117 -10.79 11.08 -3.66
N VAL A 118 -11.53 9.97 -3.68
CA VAL A 118 -11.20 8.72 -3.01
C VAL A 118 -11.10 7.57 -4.02
N LEU A 119 -10.52 6.46 -3.60
CA LEU A 119 -10.45 5.23 -4.41
C LEU A 119 -11.84 4.82 -4.89
N ARG A 120 -11.98 4.48 -6.16
CA ARG A 120 -13.21 4.01 -6.79
C ARG A 120 -13.12 2.53 -7.16
N PHE A 121 -14.26 1.87 -7.33
CA PHE A 121 -14.33 0.44 -7.64
C PHE A 121 -13.40 -0.04 -8.77
N PRO A 122 -13.27 0.66 -9.91
CA PRO A 122 -12.36 0.24 -10.98
C PRO A 122 -10.88 0.25 -10.60
N ASP A 123 -10.52 0.96 -9.54
CA ASP A 123 -9.14 1.14 -9.07
C ASP A 123 -8.81 0.22 -7.87
N VAL A 124 -9.78 -0.59 -7.41
CA VAL A 124 -9.57 -1.54 -6.30
C VAL A 124 -8.60 -2.63 -6.74
N PRO A 125 -7.48 -2.85 -6.03
CA PRO A 125 -6.54 -3.92 -6.32
C PRO A 125 -7.09 -5.28 -5.89
N ASP A 126 -6.53 -6.36 -6.45
CA ASP A 126 -6.64 -7.69 -5.86
C ASP A 126 -5.89 -7.73 -4.52
N ILE A 127 -6.53 -8.25 -3.45
CA ILE A 127 -5.94 -8.28 -2.11
C ILE A 127 -5.94 -9.69 -1.55
N GLU A 128 -4.76 -10.27 -1.45
CA GLU A 128 -4.50 -11.52 -0.75
C GLU A 128 -4.07 -11.24 0.70
N THR A 129 -4.69 -11.94 1.65
CA THR A 129 -4.49 -11.72 3.09
C THR A 129 -4.02 -12.99 3.78
N VAL A 130 -2.87 -12.93 4.42
CA VAL A 130 -2.30 -13.99 5.26
C VAL A 130 -2.42 -13.58 6.73
N LEU A 131 -3.22 -14.32 7.49
CA LEU A 131 -3.45 -14.08 8.92
C LEU A 131 -2.61 -15.04 9.74
N LEU A 132 -1.71 -14.52 10.59
CA LEU A 132 -0.89 -15.33 11.49
C LEU A 132 -1.51 -15.37 12.88
N ASP A 133 -2.17 -16.48 13.22
CA ASP A 133 -2.75 -16.72 14.56
C ASP A 133 -1.65 -16.95 15.61
N GLN A 134 -1.70 -16.20 16.68
CA GLN A 134 -0.79 -16.27 17.82
C GLN A 134 -1.55 -16.72 19.06
N ARG A 135 -1.90 -17.98 19.15
CA ARG A 135 -2.80 -18.54 20.19
C ARG A 135 -2.37 -18.26 21.61
N ASP A 136 -1.07 -18.11 21.84
CA ASP A 136 -0.47 -17.88 23.16
C ASP A 136 -0.30 -16.38 23.49
N VAL A 137 -0.70 -15.51 22.57
CA VAL A 137 -0.65 -14.05 22.73
C VAL A 137 -2.07 -13.52 22.84
N GLU A 138 -2.29 -12.59 23.76
CA GLU A 138 -3.60 -11.97 23.93
C GLU A 138 -4.06 -11.29 22.63
N SER A 139 -5.37 -11.34 22.37
CA SER A 139 -5.97 -10.71 21.20
C SER A 139 -5.84 -9.18 21.31
N SER A 140 -5.41 -8.52 20.25
CA SER A 140 -5.30 -7.07 20.17
C SER A 140 -6.11 -6.48 19.02
N GLY A 141 -6.39 -5.17 19.07
CA GLY A 141 -7.13 -4.49 18.00
C GLY A 141 -6.34 -4.44 16.69
N ALA A 142 -7.03 -4.56 15.55
CA ALA A 142 -6.45 -4.60 14.21
C ALA A 142 -6.91 -3.44 13.31
N GLY A 143 -7.42 -2.34 13.89
CA GLY A 143 -8.04 -1.23 13.16
C GLY A 143 -7.08 -0.56 12.17
N GLU A 144 -5.88 -0.20 12.60
CA GLU A 144 -4.94 0.63 11.83
C GLU A 144 -3.73 -0.12 11.30
N LEU A 145 -3.47 -1.31 11.83
CA LEU A 145 -2.27 -2.09 11.54
C LEU A 145 -1.95 -2.19 10.05
N ALA A 146 -2.94 -2.47 9.23
CA ALA A 146 -2.75 -2.72 7.81
C ALA A 146 -2.56 -1.45 6.98
N THR A 147 -2.88 -0.25 7.49
CA THR A 147 -2.62 1.01 6.77
C THR A 147 -1.16 1.45 6.85
N VAL A 148 -0.46 1.08 7.94
CA VAL A 148 0.89 1.58 8.25
C VAL A 148 1.90 1.34 7.12
N PRO A 149 2.06 0.14 6.55
CA PRO A 149 3.07 -0.11 5.53
C PRO A 149 2.65 0.27 4.10
N VAL A 150 1.38 0.67 3.84
CA VAL A 150 0.86 0.84 2.47
C VAL A 150 1.64 1.87 1.68
N ALA A 151 1.74 3.10 2.17
CA ALA A 151 2.39 4.19 1.43
C ALA A 151 3.86 3.88 1.13
N ALA A 152 4.57 3.24 2.07
CA ALA A 152 5.95 2.83 1.89
C ALA A 152 6.09 1.71 0.84
N ALA A 153 5.21 0.70 0.85
CA ALA A 153 5.20 -0.35 -0.15
C ALA A 153 4.93 0.21 -1.55
N LEU A 154 3.96 1.11 -1.69
CA LEU A 154 3.65 1.77 -2.96
C LEU A 154 4.81 2.65 -3.46
N SER A 155 5.43 3.45 -2.57
CA SER A 155 6.62 4.24 -2.92
C SER A 155 7.77 3.36 -3.40
N ASN A 156 8.00 2.22 -2.75
CA ASN A 156 9.02 1.26 -3.16
C ASN A 156 8.68 0.60 -4.51
N ALA A 157 7.42 0.29 -4.76
CA ALA A 157 6.95 -0.28 -6.03
C ALA A 157 7.10 0.72 -7.19
N ILE A 158 6.74 2.00 -6.96
CA ILE A 158 6.94 3.07 -7.94
C ILE A 158 8.43 3.26 -8.25
N PHE A 159 9.28 3.25 -7.23
CA PHE A 159 10.72 3.31 -7.41
C PHE A 159 11.25 2.13 -8.23
N ASP A 160 10.81 0.91 -7.93
CA ASP A 160 11.19 -0.28 -8.69
C ASP A 160 10.81 -0.19 -10.17
N ALA A 161 9.62 0.36 -10.45
CA ALA A 161 9.13 0.56 -11.80
C ALA A 161 9.89 1.64 -12.57
N THR A 162 10.24 2.76 -11.90
CA THR A 162 10.61 4.01 -12.58
C THR A 162 12.05 4.45 -12.32
N GLY A 163 12.66 4.00 -11.24
CA GLY A 163 13.94 4.53 -10.74
C GLY A 163 13.79 5.84 -9.95
N VAL A 164 12.59 6.41 -9.86
CA VAL A 164 12.35 7.70 -9.21
C VAL A 164 11.77 7.50 -7.81
N ARG A 165 12.37 8.15 -6.81
CA ARG A 165 11.95 8.08 -5.41
C ARG A 165 10.99 9.23 -5.06
N LEU A 166 9.70 8.91 -4.97
CA LEU A 166 8.69 9.84 -4.46
C LEU A 166 8.67 9.85 -2.93
N ARG A 167 8.64 11.04 -2.32
CA ARG A 167 8.66 11.22 -0.86
C ARG A 167 7.47 12.00 -0.33
N GLN A 168 6.53 12.37 -1.18
CA GLN A 168 5.34 13.14 -0.83
C GLN A 168 4.08 12.43 -1.31
N VAL A 169 3.20 12.10 -0.39
CA VAL A 169 1.85 11.58 -0.67
C VAL A 169 0.85 12.73 -0.80
N PRO A 170 -0.25 12.55 -1.52
CA PRO A 170 -0.55 11.42 -2.39
C PRO A 170 0.33 11.43 -3.65
N PHE A 171 0.57 10.24 -4.21
CA PHE A 171 1.32 10.05 -5.47
C PHE A 171 0.42 10.36 -6.66
N THR A 172 -0.02 11.62 -6.76
CA THR A 172 -0.91 12.06 -7.84
C THR A 172 -0.25 11.97 -9.20
N PRO A 173 -1.03 11.83 -10.30
CA PRO A 173 -0.49 11.80 -11.66
C PRO A 173 0.49 12.94 -11.96
N ASP A 174 0.15 14.16 -11.55
CA ASP A 174 1.02 15.33 -11.78
C ASP A 174 2.37 15.23 -11.05
N ARG A 175 2.36 14.78 -9.78
CA ARG A 175 3.59 14.56 -9.00
C ARG A 175 4.47 13.48 -9.61
N VAL A 176 3.85 12.38 -10.02
CA VAL A 176 4.57 11.28 -10.68
C VAL A 176 5.15 11.74 -12.01
N LYS A 177 4.35 12.40 -12.84
CA LYS A 177 4.78 12.92 -14.15
C LYS A 177 5.94 13.93 -14.01
N THR A 178 5.83 14.88 -13.08
CA THR A 178 6.91 15.84 -12.81
C THR A 178 8.20 15.16 -12.37
N ALA A 179 8.10 14.10 -11.59
CA ALA A 179 9.27 13.37 -11.12
C ALA A 179 9.89 12.45 -12.19
N LEU A 180 9.15 12.11 -13.25
CA LEU A 180 9.62 11.30 -14.39
C LEU A 180 10.26 12.14 -15.51
N ALA A 181 10.03 13.45 -15.49
CA ALA A 181 10.61 14.41 -16.47
C ALA A 181 12.08 14.69 -16.16
#